data_56c1ad64fabbc69286d590b2a3b3947a
#
_entry.id   56c1ad64fabbc69286d590b2a3b3947a
#
_cell.length_a   1.000
_cell.length_b   1.000
_cell.length_c   1.000
_cell.angle_alpha   90.00
_cell.angle_beta   90.00
_cell.angle_gamma   90.00
#
_symmetry.space_group_name_H-M   'P 1'
#
loop_
_entity.id
_entity.type
_entity.pdbx_description
1 polymer ?
#
loop_
_entity_poly.entity_id
_entity_poly.type
_entity_poly.pdbx_seq_one_letter_code
_entity_poly.pdbx_strand_id
1 'polypeptide(L)'
;LHLCDRRQRQMCIRDSYNTLQVSAEKERLCQTDILIIGGGAIDAGLEAEIRQLPVKVYSTYGMTETLSHIALRQLNGPDASMLYRPFPSVRLSLSSEHTLVIDAPLVCDTTLVTNDVAEIYSDGSFSILGRKDNTINTGGIKVQAEQIEEILRPWMRVPFAITSVPDARLGEAVVLLVEKGANAELPETKMKELLSKYQLPKMILSVGAISLTETGKINRAACRQLALTYRTDR
;
A
#
# COMPACT_ATOMS: atom_id res chain seq x y z
N LEU A 1 -31.88 2.35 5.24
CA LEU A 1 -31.00 2.98 4.24
C LEU A 1 -31.35 4.45 4.21
N HIS A 2 -30.51 5.21 4.93
CA HIS A 2 -30.70 6.63 5.12
C HIS A 2 -30.61 7.38 3.78
N LEU A 3 -31.46 8.37 3.65
CA LEU A 3 -31.37 9.49 2.73
C LEU A 3 -30.05 10.29 2.98
N CYS A 4 -28.92 9.62 2.96
CA CYS A 4 -27.64 10.31 2.79
C CYS A 4 -27.67 10.96 1.43
N ASP A 5 -27.34 12.23 1.41
CA ASP A 5 -27.17 12.99 0.17
C ASP A 5 -26.45 12.11 -0.84
N ARG A 6 -27.10 11.82 -1.99
CA ARG A 6 -26.63 10.83 -2.99
C ARG A 6 -25.33 11.23 -3.68
N ARG A 7 -24.71 12.31 -3.21
CA ARG A 7 -23.55 12.97 -3.81
C ARG A 7 -22.21 12.47 -3.31
N GLN A 8 -22.18 11.69 -2.21
CA GLN A 8 -20.96 11.11 -1.67
C GLN A 8 -21.13 9.63 -1.38
N ARG A 9 -20.17 8.81 -1.79
CA ARG A 9 -20.12 7.38 -1.46
C ARG A 9 -18.75 6.99 -0.92
N GLN A 10 -18.75 6.26 0.18
CA GLN A 10 -17.57 5.62 0.75
C GLN A 10 -17.59 4.13 0.46
N MET A 11 -16.47 3.58 0.00
CA MET A 11 -16.31 2.17 -0.36
C MET A 11 -14.97 1.64 0.14
N CYS A 12 -14.90 0.33 0.44
CA CYS A 12 -13.62 -0.33 0.62
C CYS A 12 -12.98 -0.64 -0.76
N ILE A 13 -11.67 -0.83 -0.80
CA ILE A 13 -10.92 -1.08 -2.05
C ILE A 13 -11.45 -2.29 -2.81
N ARG A 14 -11.74 -3.38 -2.10
CA ARG A 14 -12.26 -4.62 -2.70
C ARG A 14 -13.62 -4.39 -3.35
N ASP A 15 -14.53 -3.69 -2.67
CA ASP A 15 -15.85 -3.37 -3.22
C ASP A 15 -15.74 -2.43 -4.40
N SER A 16 -14.82 -1.46 -4.36
CA SER A 16 -14.54 -0.55 -5.47
C SER A 16 -14.11 -1.30 -6.72
N TYR A 17 -13.16 -2.25 -6.58
CA TYR A 17 -12.73 -3.08 -7.70
C TYR A 17 -13.90 -3.87 -8.30
N ASN A 18 -14.65 -4.60 -7.47
CA ASN A 18 -15.79 -5.40 -7.92
C ASN A 18 -16.87 -4.54 -8.61
N THR A 19 -17.18 -3.38 -8.03
CA THR A 19 -18.19 -2.47 -8.55
C THR A 19 -17.80 -1.86 -9.90
N LEU A 20 -16.52 -1.52 -10.10
CA LEU A 20 -16.04 -0.97 -11.37
C LEU A 20 -16.04 -2.00 -12.51
N GLN A 21 -16.01 -3.30 -12.21
CA GLN A 21 -16.12 -4.36 -13.21
C GLN A 21 -17.58 -4.58 -13.70
N VAL A 22 -18.59 -4.04 -13.00
CA VAL A 22 -20.00 -4.17 -13.34
C VAL A 22 -20.51 -2.85 -13.95
N SER A 23 -20.79 -2.83 -15.24
CA SER A 23 -21.15 -1.61 -15.99
C SER A 23 -22.28 -0.80 -15.35
N ALA A 24 -23.37 -1.47 -14.93
CA ALA A 24 -24.51 -0.78 -14.30
C ALA A 24 -24.18 -0.14 -12.95
N GLU A 25 -23.26 -0.73 -12.19
CA GLU A 25 -22.80 -0.18 -10.93
C GLU A 25 -21.80 0.96 -11.13
N LYS A 26 -20.93 0.83 -12.14
CA LYS A 26 -20.02 1.89 -12.56
C LYS A 26 -20.78 3.15 -12.99
N GLU A 27 -21.85 3.00 -13.80
CA GLU A 27 -22.71 4.11 -14.19
C GLU A 27 -23.35 4.82 -12.98
N ARG A 28 -23.80 4.06 -11.98
CA ARG A 28 -24.34 4.64 -10.74
C ARG A 28 -23.29 5.39 -9.93
N LEU A 29 -22.05 4.90 -9.89
CA LEU A 29 -20.93 5.61 -9.26
C LEU A 29 -20.64 6.93 -9.97
N CYS A 30 -20.72 6.95 -11.30
CA CYS A 30 -20.52 8.17 -12.09
C CYS A 30 -21.59 9.25 -11.87
N GLN A 31 -22.69 8.94 -11.18
CA GLN A 31 -23.74 9.91 -10.78
C GLN A 31 -23.48 10.54 -9.41
N THR A 32 -22.43 10.14 -8.71
CA THR A 32 -22.03 10.76 -7.43
C THR A 32 -21.10 11.95 -7.70
N ASP A 33 -21.07 12.92 -6.80
CA ASP A 33 -20.10 14.04 -6.89
C ASP A 33 -18.72 13.63 -6.38
N ILE A 34 -18.68 12.77 -5.36
CA ILE A 34 -17.46 12.35 -4.70
C ILE A 34 -17.52 10.86 -4.36
N LEU A 35 -16.45 10.15 -4.70
CA LEU A 35 -16.21 8.78 -4.28
C LEU A 35 -15.01 8.74 -3.34
N ILE A 36 -15.20 8.13 -2.17
CA ILE A 36 -14.15 7.96 -1.17
C ILE A 36 -13.82 6.47 -1.06
N ILE A 37 -12.56 6.11 -1.26
CA ILE A 37 -12.06 4.74 -1.21
C ILE A 37 -11.13 4.59 -0.01
N GLY A 38 -11.39 3.60 0.84
CA GLY A 38 -10.61 3.33 2.03
C GLY A 38 -10.26 1.86 2.20
N GLY A 39 -9.46 1.55 3.23
CA GLY A 39 -9.16 0.19 3.66
C GLY A 39 -7.79 -0.35 3.23
N GLY A 40 -6.96 0.41 2.54
CA GLY A 40 -5.58 -0.01 2.21
C GLY A 40 -4.97 0.74 1.02
N ALA A 41 -3.86 0.25 0.52
CA ALA A 41 -3.22 0.78 -0.68
C ALA A 41 -4.00 0.39 -1.94
N ILE A 42 -4.17 1.33 -2.85
CA ILE A 42 -4.83 1.14 -4.15
C ILE A 42 -3.76 0.64 -5.12
N ASP A 43 -4.05 -0.46 -5.83
CA ASP A 43 -3.14 -0.96 -6.85
C ASP A 43 -3.19 -0.13 -8.14
N ALA A 44 -2.14 -0.23 -8.95
CA ALA A 44 -1.98 0.57 -10.16
C ALA A 44 -3.08 0.30 -11.21
N GLY A 45 -3.63 -0.93 -11.26
CA GLY A 45 -4.72 -1.29 -12.17
C GLY A 45 -6.00 -0.56 -11.81
N LEU A 46 -6.40 -0.64 -10.54
CA LEU A 46 -7.55 0.08 -10.01
C LEU A 46 -7.36 1.61 -10.14
N GLU A 47 -6.17 2.11 -9.87
CA GLU A 47 -5.88 3.55 -10.02
C GLU A 47 -6.02 4.01 -11.47
N ALA A 48 -5.58 3.20 -12.45
CA ALA A 48 -5.74 3.51 -13.87
C ALA A 48 -7.23 3.57 -14.29
N GLU A 49 -8.06 2.67 -13.77
CA GLU A 49 -9.51 2.72 -13.98
C GLU A 49 -10.16 3.96 -13.32
N ILE A 50 -9.76 4.25 -12.08
CA ILE A 50 -10.24 5.42 -11.33
C ILE A 50 -9.95 6.72 -12.06
N ARG A 51 -8.79 6.84 -12.70
CA ARG A 51 -8.40 8.03 -13.46
C ARG A 51 -9.35 8.37 -14.63
N GLN A 52 -10.10 7.38 -15.11
CA GLN A 52 -11.07 7.56 -16.20
C GLN A 52 -12.46 7.97 -15.70
N LEU A 53 -12.70 7.97 -14.39
CA LEU A 53 -14.00 8.29 -13.84
C LEU A 53 -14.25 9.81 -13.88
N PRO A 54 -15.49 10.26 -14.25
CA PRO A 54 -15.84 11.67 -14.29
C PRO A 54 -16.08 12.28 -12.90
N VAL A 55 -16.13 11.45 -11.85
CA VAL A 55 -16.38 11.87 -10.46
C VAL A 55 -15.06 12.08 -9.74
N LYS A 56 -15.01 12.96 -8.75
CA LYS A 56 -13.84 13.15 -7.89
C LYS A 56 -13.65 11.93 -7.00
N VAL A 57 -12.48 11.30 -7.07
CA VAL A 57 -12.16 10.11 -6.28
C VAL A 57 -11.03 10.40 -5.33
N TYR A 58 -11.24 10.05 -4.06
CA TYR A 58 -10.25 10.21 -2.99
C TYR A 58 -9.90 8.87 -2.37
N SER A 59 -8.61 8.66 -2.11
CA SER A 59 -8.13 7.64 -1.17
C SER A 59 -8.07 8.24 0.22
N THR A 60 -8.39 7.44 1.25
CA THR A 60 -8.35 7.86 2.64
C THR A 60 -7.19 7.23 3.39
N TYR A 61 -6.66 7.98 4.36
CA TYR A 61 -5.81 7.43 5.40
C TYR A 61 -6.48 7.61 6.76
N GLY A 62 -6.49 6.55 7.55
CA GLY A 62 -7.08 6.49 8.88
C GLY A 62 -7.03 5.08 9.44
N MET A 63 -7.42 4.92 10.68
CA MET A 63 -7.40 3.65 11.40
C MET A 63 -8.58 3.57 12.37
N THR A 64 -8.74 2.42 13.02
CA THR A 64 -9.85 2.19 13.98
C THR A 64 -9.80 3.19 15.12
N GLU A 65 -8.61 3.51 15.60
CA GLU A 65 -8.35 4.41 16.71
C GLU A 65 -8.74 5.86 16.40
N THR A 66 -8.77 6.24 15.12
CA THR A 66 -9.25 7.56 14.67
C THR A 66 -10.72 7.53 14.24
N LEU A 67 -11.47 6.47 14.54
CA LEU A 67 -12.87 6.21 14.18
C LEU A 67 -13.13 6.21 12.66
N SER A 68 -12.36 6.97 11.90
CA SER A 68 -12.51 7.15 10.45
C SER A 68 -11.20 7.66 9.84
N HIS A 69 -11.32 8.32 8.71
CA HIS A 69 -10.18 8.90 8.00
C HIS A 69 -9.79 10.27 8.59
N ILE A 70 -8.50 10.53 8.62
CA ILE A 70 -7.90 11.79 9.09
C ILE A 70 -7.22 12.56 7.97
N ALA A 71 -7.05 11.94 6.81
CA ALA A 71 -6.44 12.53 5.64
C ALA A 71 -7.02 11.97 4.35
N LEU A 72 -6.92 12.74 3.28
CA LEU A 72 -7.35 12.38 1.93
C LEU A 72 -6.23 12.63 0.92
N ARG A 73 -6.19 11.83 -0.14
CA ARG A 73 -5.47 12.16 -1.38
C ARG A 73 -6.42 12.01 -2.57
N GLN A 74 -6.40 12.95 -3.48
CA GLN A 74 -7.18 12.86 -4.72
C GLN A 74 -6.47 11.93 -5.72
N LEU A 75 -7.22 11.01 -6.32
CA LEU A 75 -6.69 9.98 -7.21
C LEU A 75 -6.79 10.35 -8.68
N ASN A 76 -7.71 11.25 -9.05
CA ASN A 76 -7.97 11.62 -10.43
C ASN A 76 -8.18 13.12 -10.62
N GLY A 77 -8.21 13.57 -11.88
CA GLY A 77 -8.36 14.99 -12.23
C GLY A 77 -7.06 15.79 -12.04
N PRO A 78 -7.13 17.14 -12.22
CA PRO A 78 -5.95 18.00 -12.21
C PRO A 78 -5.25 18.07 -10.84
N ASP A 79 -5.99 17.81 -9.75
CA ASP A 79 -5.45 17.86 -8.39
C ASP A 79 -5.01 16.48 -7.87
N ALA A 80 -4.90 15.49 -8.77
CA ALA A 80 -4.43 14.15 -8.40
C ALA A 80 -3.03 14.21 -7.77
N SER A 81 -2.84 13.51 -6.66
CA SER A 81 -1.60 13.52 -5.89
C SER A 81 -1.27 12.13 -5.35
N MET A 82 0.01 11.86 -5.18
CA MET A 82 0.50 10.70 -4.44
C MET A 82 0.53 10.95 -2.92
N LEU A 83 0.38 12.21 -2.50
CA LEU A 83 0.50 12.64 -1.11
C LEU A 83 -0.88 12.82 -0.47
N TYR A 84 -0.99 12.36 0.77
CA TYR A 84 -2.15 12.62 1.61
C TYR A 84 -2.08 14.02 2.20
N ARG A 85 -3.23 14.67 2.32
CA ARG A 85 -3.40 15.94 3.02
C ARG A 85 -4.24 15.69 4.28
N PRO A 86 -3.69 15.97 5.48
CA PRO A 86 -4.45 15.84 6.71
C PRO A 86 -5.57 16.87 6.77
N PHE A 87 -6.64 16.57 7.51
CA PHE A 87 -7.66 17.58 7.82
C PHE A 87 -7.10 18.68 8.71
N PRO A 88 -7.66 19.91 8.67
CA PRO A 88 -7.12 21.06 9.41
C PRO A 88 -7.00 20.85 10.92
N SER A 89 -7.82 19.97 11.51
CA SER A 89 -7.79 19.62 12.93
C SER A 89 -6.75 18.58 13.30
N VAL A 90 -6.04 18.00 12.32
CA VAL A 90 -5.08 16.90 12.53
C VAL A 90 -3.66 17.47 12.47
N ARG A 91 -2.87 17.18 13.49
CA ARG A 91 -1.43 17.48 13.52
C ARG A 91 -0.66 16.16 13.38
N LEU A 92 0.35 16.20 12.54
CA LEU A 92 1.20 15.05 12.26
C LEU A 92 2.64 15.38 12.64
N SER A 93 3.34 14.36 13.16
CA SER A 93 4.78 14.40 13.40
C SER A 93 5.37 13.00 13.18
N LEU A 94 6.69 12.89 13.24
CA LEU A 94 7.37 11.59 13.15
C LEU A 94 7.97 11.22 14.50
N SER A 95 7.89 9.95 14.84
CA SER A 95 8.62 9.37 15.97
C SER A 95 10.13 9.30 15.66
N SER A 96 10.95 8.95 16.66
CA SER A 96 12.39 8.67 16.47
C SER A 96 12.66 7.50 15.50
N GLU A 97 11.66 6.67 15.23
CA GLU A 97 11.74 5.55 14.29
C GLU A 97 11.12 5.86 12.93
N HIS A 98 10.82 7.13 12.65
CA HIS A 98 10.17 7.63 11.43
C HIS A 98 8.76 7.07 11.21
N THR A 99 8.08 6.62 12.26
CA THR A 99 6.67 6.25 12.17
C THR A 99 5.78 7.47 12.38
N LEU A 100 4.63 7.47 11.73
CA LEU A 100 3.67 8.57 11.81
C LEU A 100 3.07 8.67 13.21
N VAL A 101 3.09 9.87 13.76
CA VAL A 101 2.45 10.23 15.02
C VAL A 101 1.30 11.16 14.72
N ILE A 102 0.11 10.81 15.22
CA ILE A 102 -1.16 11.49 14.91
C ILE A 102 -1.71 12.12 16.20
N ASP A 103 -1.94 13.42 16.13
CA ASP A 103 -2.72 14.17 17.11
C ASP A 103 -3.99 14.70 16.43
N ALA A 104 -5.12 14.07 16.73
CA ALA A 104 -6.41 14.31 16.09
C ALA A 104 -7.53 14.48 17.15
N PRO A 105 -7.52 15.57 17.92
CA PRO A 105 -8.34 15.71 19.14
C PRO A 105 -9.86 15.70 18.92
N LEU A 106 -10.33 15.84 17.67
CA LEU A 106 -11.77 15.72 17.36
C LEU A 106 -12.24 14.26 17.24
N VAL A 107 -11.34 13.29 17.11
CA VAL A 107 -11.68 11.88 16.89
C VAL A 107 -10.93 10.93 17.82
N CYS A 108 -9.89 11.41 18.49
CA CYS A 108 -9.10 10.61 19.43
C CYS A 108 -8.52 11.51 20.53
N ASP A 109 -8.79 11.17 21.80
CA ASP A 109 -8.33 11.94 22.96
C ASP A 109 -6.84 11.80 23.29
N THR A 110 -6.17 10.84 22.63
CA THR A 110 -4.75 10.55 22.85
C THR A 110 -3.95 10.70 21.56
N THR A 111 -2.69 11.12 21.70
CA THR A 111 -1.74 11.08 20.59
C THR A 111 -1.41 9.62 20.24
N LEU A 112 -1.59 9.26 18.98
CA LEU A 112 -1.36 7.91 18.48
C LEU A 112 0.02 7.81 17.83
N VAL A 113 0.84 6.87 18.29
CA VAL A 113 2.09 6.48 17.62
C VAL A 113 1.77 5.26 16.77
N THR A 114 1.83 5.41 15.47
CA THR A 114 1.48 4.32 14.55
C THR A 114 2.69 3.42 14.25
N ASN A 115 2.44 2.30 13.57
CA ASN A 115 3.49 1.47 12.96
C ASN A 115 3.72 1.82 11.47
N ASP A 116 3.12 2.88 10.96
CA ASP A 116 3.25 3.28 9.56
C ASP A 116 4.46 4.21 9.42
N VAL A 117 5.47 3.77 8.69
CA VAL A 117 6.64 4.59 8.34
C VAL A 117 6.20 5.62 7.31
N ALA A 118 6.50 6.88 7.57
CA ALA A 118 5.99 7.99 6.77
C ALA A 118 7.07 9.04 6.48
N GLU A 119 6.79 9.86 5.49
CA GLU A 119 7.52 11.08 5.19
C GLU A 119 6.52 12.25 5.20
N ILE A 120 6.87 13.33 5.92
CA ILE A 120 6.06 14.55 6.01
C ILE A 120 6.79 15.67 5.25
N TYR A 121 6.08 16.33 4.35
CA TYR A 121 6.61 17.39 3.50
C TYR A 121 6.36 18.76 4.11
N SER A 122 7.07 19.76 3.61
CA SER A 122 7.04 21.15 4.13
C SER A 122 5.67 21.81 4.07
N ASP A 123 4.79 21.36 3.16
CA ASP A 123 3.39 21.82 3.03
C ASP A 123 2.41 21.08 3.97
N GLY A 124 2.91 20.19 4.82
CA GLY A 124 2.12 19.36 5.73
C GLY A 124 1.50 18.13 5.07
N SER A 125 1.67 17.93 3.78
CA SER A 125 1.30 16.68 3.13
C SER A 125 2.23 15.54 3.55
N PHE A 126 1.81 14.29 3.37
CA PHE A 126 2.63 13.13 3.75
C PHE A 126 2.40 11.93 2.83
N SER A 127 3.37 11.03 2.82
CA SER A 127 3.28 9.72 2.19
C SER A 127 3.51 8.62 3.22
N ILE A 128 2.89 7.46 3.01
CA ILE A 128 3.15 6.24 3.77
C ILE A 128 4.12 5.38 2.94
N LEU A 129 5.26 5.07 3.52
CA LEU A 129 6.33 4.31 2.87
C LEU A 129 6.17 2.80 3.09
N GLY A 130 5.51 2.41 4.18
CA GLY A 130 5.29 1.02 4.57
C GLY A 130 5.02 0.89 6.05
N ARG A 131 5.12 -0.32 6.57
CA ARG A 131 4.98 -0.58 8.01
C ARG A 131 6.31 -0.91 8.64
N LYS A 132 6.53 -0.43 9.86
CA LYS A 132 7.71 -0.74 10.68
C LYS A 132 7.95 -2.25 10.77
N ASP A 133 6.89 -3.03 10.96
CA ASP A 133 6.94 -4.49 11.09
C ASP A 133 7.43 -5.18 9.79
N ASN A 134 7.36 -4.51 8.65
CA ASN A 134 7.75 -5.01 7.33
C ASN A 134 9.08 -4.41 6.85
N THR A 135 9.76 -3.67 7.74
CA THR A 135 11.09 -3.13 7.45
C THR A 135 12.12 -4.27 7.41
N ILE A 136 12.86 -4.35 6.33
CA ILE A 136 13.96 -5.32 6.14
C ILE A 136 15.28 -4.61 6.42
N ASN A 137 16.07 -5.12 7.37
CA ASN A 137 17.38 -4.56 7.68
C ASN A 137 18.47 -5.33 6.95
N THR A 138 18.84 -4.85 5.77
CA THR A 138 19.81 -5.50 4.89
C THR A 138 21.11 -4.72 4.82
N GLY A 139 22.19 -5.30 5.37
CA GLY A 139 23.50 -4.64 5.41
C GLY A 139 23.53 -3.33 6.20
N GLY A 140 22.70 -3.22 7.23
CA GLY A 140 22.58 -2.00 8.05
C GLY A 140 21.65 -0.93 7.46
N ILE A 141 21.10 -1.18 6.26
CA ILE A 141 20.15 -0.27 5.60
C ILE A 141 18.74 -0.81 5.77
N LYS A 142 17.84 0.05 6.23
CA LYS A 142 16.41 -0.25 6.36
C LYS A 142 15.70 0.01 5.03
N VAL A 143 15.09 -1.03 4.47
CA VAL A 143 14.27 -0.92 3.26
C VAL A 143 12.83 -1.35 3.56
N GLN A 144 11.86 -0.73 2.92
CA GLN A 144 10.45 -1.04 3.09
C GLN A 144 10.00 -2.04 2.03
N ALA A 145 9.42 -3.16 2.45
CA ALA A 145 8.92 -4.17 1.53
C ALA A 145 7.85 -3.60 0.58
N GLU A 146 6.96 -2.77 1.12
CA GLU A 146 5.89 -2.12 0.37
C GLU A 146 6.42 -1.18 -0.72
N GLN A 147 7.48 -0.41 -0.44
CA GLN A 147 8.11 0.46 -1.45
C GLN A 147 8.68 -0.33 -2.61
N ILE A 148 9.36 -1.46 -2.32
CA ILE A 148 9.90 -2.33 -3.37
C ILE A 148 8.74 -2.89 -4.21
N GLU A 149 7.67 -3.34 -3.57
CA GLU A 149 6.49 -3.85 -4.26
C GLU A 149 5.82 -2.78 -5.13
N GLU A 150 5.71 -1.55 -4.66
CA GLU A 150 5.15 -0.44 -5.42
C GLU A 150 5.96 -0.14 -6.69
N ILE A 151 7.29 -0.12 -6.58
CA ILE A 151 8.20 0.09 -7.71
C ILE A 151 8.08 -1.04 -8.74
N LEU A 152 7.96 -2.30 -8.28
CA LEU A 152 7.91 -3.47 -9.16
C LEU A 152 6.52 -3.70 -9.77
N ARG A 153 5.44 -3.28 -9.10
CA ARG A 153 4.05 -3.55 -9.47
C ARG A 153 3.70 -3.25 -10.93
N PRO A 154 4.11 -2.11 -11.55
CA PRO A 154 3.79 -1.83 -12.96
C PRO A 154 4.39 -2.83 -13.95
N TRP A 155 5.40 -3.58 -13.52
CA TRP A 155 6.19 -4.50 -14.34
C TRP A 155 5.86 -5.97 -14.08
N MET A 156 5.20 -6.27 -12.95
CA MET A 156 4.79 -7.63 -12.57
C MET A 156 3.38 -7.92 -13.08
N ARG A 157 3.20 -9.06 -13.74
CA ARG A 157 1.91 -9.50 -14.30
C ARG A 157 1.25 -10.62 -13.53
N VAL A 158 1.91 -11.10 -12.48
CA VAL A 158 1.44 -12.15 -11.58
C VAL A 158 1.53 -11.66 -10.16
N PRO A 159 0.77 -12.22 -9.22
CA PRO A 159 0.89 -11.90 -7.82
C PRO A 159 2.32 -12.14 -7.32
N PHE A 160 2.81 -11.23 -6.51
CA PHE A 160 4.14 -11.30 -5.93
C PHE A 160 4.17 -10.62 -4.56
N ALA A 161 5.20 -10.90 -3.78
CA ALA A 161 5.43 -10.27 -2.48
C ALA A 161 6.92 -10.13 -2.22
N ILE A 162 7.29 -9.06 -1.53
CA ILE A 162 8.63 -8.89 -0.97
C ILE A 162 8.62 -9.36 0.49
N THR A 163 9.64 -10.13 0.84
CA THR A 163 9.88 -10.60 2.20
C THR A 163 11.37 -10.65 2.48
N SER A 164 11.77 -11.16 3.64
CA SER A 164 13.17 -11.36 3.98
C SER A 164 13.43 -12.73 4.59
N VAL A 165 14.68 -13.15 4.48
CA VAL A 165 15.22 -14.30 5.23
C VAL A 165 16.51 -13.87 5.94
N PRO A 166 16.89 -14.52 7.05
CA PRO A 166 18.18 -14.28 7.70
C PRO A 166 19.34 -14.47 6.72
N ASP A 167 20.34 -13.60 6.78
CA ASP A 167 21.55 -13.68 5.98
C ASP A 167 22.77 -13.39 6.85
N ALA A 168 23.79 -14.25 6.77
CA ALA A 168 24.97 -14.18 7.65
C ALA A 168 25.80 -12.89 7.46
N ARG A 169 25.75 -12.27 6.27
CA ARG A 169 26.52 -11.06 5.93
C ARG A 169 25.71 -9.78 6.02
N LEU A 170 24.43 -9.87 5.73
CA LEU A 170 23.53 -8.70 5.62
C LEU A 170 22.59 -8.55 6.80
N GLY A 171 22.53 -9.53 7.71
CA GLY A 171 21.50 -9.66 8.73
C GLY A 171 20.22 -10.22 8.12
N GLU A 172 19.63 -9.51 7.16
CA GLU A 172 18.49 -9.99 6.36
C GLU A 172 18.78 -9.80 4.86
N ALA A 173 18.38 -10.77 4.07
CA ALA A 173 18.37 -10.67 2.60
C ALA A 173 16.96 -10.45 2.09
N VAL A 174 16.79 -9.51 1.18
CA VAL A 174 15.51 -9.27 0.49
C VAL A 174 15.21 -10.46 -0.42
N VAL A 175 13.97 -10.94 -0.38
CA VAL A 175 13.47 -12.06 -1.19
C VAL A 175 12.22 -11.61 -1.94
N LEU A 176 12.19 -11.90 -3.24
CA LEU A 176 11.01 -11.74 -4.07
C LEU A 176 10.32 -13.10 -4.22
N LEU A 177 9.10 -13.20 -3.74
CA LEU A 177 8.19 -14.33 -4.00
C LEU A 177 7.34 -14.01 -5.22
N VAL A 178 7.25 -14.92 -6.18
CA VAL A 178 6.48 -14.75 -7.41
C VAL A 178 5.59 -15.98 -7.61
N GLU A 179 4.29 -15.78 -7.83
CA GLU A 179 3.42 -16.91 -8.20
C GLU A 179 3.82 -17.51 -9.53
N LYS A 180 3.72 -18.83 -9.63
CA LYS A 180 3.95 -19.57 -10.88
C LYS A 180 2.93 -19.12 -11.93
N GLY A 181 3.41 -18.67 -13.10
CA GLY A 181 2.53 -18.26 -14.20
C GLY A 181 3.32 -17.91 -15.45
N ALA A 182 2.63 -17.81 -16.58
CA ALA A 182 3.24 -17.33 -17.81
C ALA A 182 3.66 -15.86 -17.64
N ASN A 183 4.90 -15.53 -18.02
CA ASN A 183 5.50 -14.20 -17.86
C ASN A 183 5.68 -13.76 -16.38
N ALA A 184 5.96 -14.70 -15.48
CA ALA A 184 6.18 -14.45 -14.06
C ALA A 184 7.53 -13.75 -13.78
N GLU A 185 8.46 -13.76 -14.73
CA GLU A 185 9.82 -13.26 -14.50
C GLU A 185 10.00 -11.83 -15.01
N LEU A 186 10.40 -10.95 -14.12
CA LEU A 186 10.96 -9.65 -14.46
C LEU A 186 12.46 -9.84 -14.68
N PRO A 187 13.03 -9.43 -15.83
CA PRO A 187 14.46 -9.55 -16.09
C PRO A 187 15.30 -8.86 -15.00
N GLU A 188 16.37 -9.52 -14.55
CA GLU A 188 17.26 -8.98 -13.52
C GLU A 188 17.83 -7.60 -13.90
N THR A 189 18.10 -7.38 -15.18
CA THR A 189 18.53 -6.08 -15.72
C THR A 189 17.52 -4.99 -15.40
N LYS A 190 16.22 -5.29 -15.58
CA LYS A 190 15.16 -4.32 -15.30
C LYS A 190 15.01 -4.05 -13.81
N MET A 191 15.12 -5.06 -12.96
CA MET A 191 15.14 -4.85 -11.51
C MET A 191 16.32 -3.96 -11.07
N LYS A 192 17.51 -4.13 -11.68
CA LYS A 192 18.67 -3.27 -11.39
C LYS A 192 18.51 -1.82 -11.84
N GLU A 193 17.71 -1.56 -12.86
CA GLU A 193 17.36 -0.20 -13.28
C GLU A 193 16.39 0.48 -12.31
N LEU A 194 15.44 -0.29 -11.74
CA LEU A 194 14.34 0.22 -10.93
C LEU A 194 14.69 0.34 -9.45
N LEU A 195 15.51 -0.57 -8.94
CA LEU A 195 15.78 -0.73 -7.52
C LEU A 195 17.21 -0.33 -7.16
N SER A 196 17.37 0.28 -6.00
CA SER A 196 18.70 0.50 -5.42
C SER A 196 19.38 -0.82 -5.05
N LYS A 197 20.70 -0.80 -4.87
CA LYS A 197 21.52 -1.97 -4.52
C LYS A 197 20.97 -2.75 -3.31
N TYR A 198 20.41 -2.05 -2.31
CA TYR A 198 19.91 -2.66 -1.08
C TYR A 198 18.47 -3.16 -1.20
N GLN A 199 17.71 -2.65 -2.16
CA GLN A 199 16.35 -3.10 -2.48
C GLN A 199 16.33 -4.32 -3.40
N LEU A 200 17.44 -4.61 -4.09
CA LEU A 200 17.53 -5.74 -5.00
C LEU A 200 17.35 -7.07 -4.26
N PRO A 201 16.38 -7.90 -4.67
CA PRO A 201 16.22 -9.24 -4.11
C PRO A 201 17.47 -10.08 -4.34
N LYS A 202 17.95 -10.72 -3.27
CA LYS A 202 19.05 -11.69 -3.34
C LYS A 202 18.57 -13.07 -3.80
N MET A 203 17.29 -13.31 -3.66
CA MET A 203 16.64 -14.55 -4.12
C MET A 203 15.29 -14.22 -4.74
N ILE A 204 14.97 -14.93 -5.82
CA ILE A 204 13.65 -14.94 -6.44
C ILE A 204 13.12 -16.36 -6.31
N LEU A 205 11.99 -16.51 -5.65
CA LEU A 205 11.38 -17.82 -5.38
C LEU A 205 10.03 -17.91 -6.08
N SER A 206 9.89 -18.93 -6.94
CA SER A 206 8.63 -19.25 -7.59
C SER A 206 7.76 -20.11 -6.66
N VAL A 207 6.61 -19.59 -6.27
CA VAL A 207 5.70 -20.20 -5.28
C VAL A 207 4.36 -20.58 -5.92
N GLY A 208 3.60 -21.45 -5.26
CA GLY A 208 2.26 -21.87 -5.75
C GLY A 208 1.25 -20.74 -5.69
N ALA A 209 1.22 -19.99 -4.57
CA ALA A 209 0.34 -18.84 -4.35
C ALA A 209 0.96 -17.88 -3.34
N ILE A 210 0.67 -16.58 -3.48
CA ILE A 210 0.97 -15.59 -2.45
C ILE A 210 -0.12 -15.65 -1.38
N SER A 211 0.28 -15.86 -0.13
CA SER A 211 -0.65 -15.91 0.99
C SER A 211 -1.27 -14.53 1.24
N LEU A 212 -2.59 -14.48 1.31
CA LEU A 212 -3.35 -13.26 1.62
C LEU A 212 -4.07 -13.42 2.97
N THR A 213 -4.36 -12.30 3.61
CA THR A 213 -5.26 -12.22 4.76
C THR A 213 -6.72 -12.34 4.29
N GLU A 214 -7.67 -12.51 5.22
CA GLU A 214 -9.11 -12.50 4.94
C GLU A 214 -9.57 -11.20 4.25
N THR A 215 -8.88 -10.11 4.50
CA THR A 215 -9.15 -8.79 3.88
C THR A 215 -8.47 -8.60 2.52
N GLY A 216 -7.78 -9.64 1.99
CA GLY A 216 -7.11 -9.60 0.68
C GLY A 216 -5.74 -8.90 0.67
N LYS A 217 -5.17 -8.58 1.83
CA LYS A 217 -3.80 -8.02 1.95
C LYS A 217 -2.77 -9.14 2.00
N ILE A 218 -1.53 -8.87 1.59
CA ILE A 218 -0.43 -9.84 1.70
C ILE A 218 -0.22 -10.23 3.17
N ASN A 219 -0.28 -11.53 3.45
CA ASN A 219 0.05 -12.09 4.76
C ASN A 219 1.58 -12.19 4.89
N ARG A 220 2.20 -11.15 5.44
CA ARG A 220 3.66 -11.02 5.57
C ARG A 220 4.31 -12.17 6.34
N ALA A 221 3.68 -12.59 7.44
CA ALA A 221 4.19 -13.69 8.27
C ALA A 221 4.23 -15.01 7.48
N ALA A 222 3.14 -15.33 6.77
CA ALA A 222 3.07 -16.53 5.94
C ALA A 222 4.06 -16.47 4.75
N CYS A 223 4.21 -15.32 4.10
CA CYS A 223 5.19 -15.13 3.04
C CYS A 223 6.62 -15.31 3.54
N ARG A 224 6.95 -14.79 4.74
CA ARG A 224 8.28 -14.99 5.34
C ARG A 224 8.52 -16.46 5.66
N GLN A 225 7.56 -17.14 6.26
CA GLN A 225 7.66 -18.57 6.57
C GLN A 225 7.86 -19.41 5.29
N LEU A 226 7.13 -19.07 4.23
CA LEU A 226 7.28 -19.73 2.94
C LEU A 226 8.70 -19.56 2.38
N ALA A 227 9.26 -18.35 2.42
CA ALA A 227 10.63 -18.08 1.98
C ALA A 227 11.68 -18.86 2.79
N LEU A 228 11.47 -19.02 4.10
CA LEU A 228 12.36 -19.81 4.98
C LEU A 228 12.35 -21.29 4.61
N THR A 229 11.18 -21.87 4.32
CA THR A 229 11.05 -23.27 3.91
C THR A 229 11.83 -23.54 2.62
N TYR A 230 11.68 -22.71 1.61
CA TYR A 230 12.42 -22.86 0.33
C TYR A 230 13.94 -22.72 0.47
N ARG A 231 14.43 -22.08 1.54
CA ARG A 231 15.86 -21.97 1.81
C ARG A 231 16.45 -23.22 2.44
N THR A 232 15.69 -23.95 3.25
CA THR A 232 16.14 -25.19 3.92
C THR A 232 16.24 -26.37 2.96
N ASP A 233 15.54 -26.32 1.82
CA ASP A 233 15.52 -27.37 0.82
C ASP A 233 16.65 -27.26 -0.23
N ARG A 234 17.60 -26.34 -0.03
CA ARG A 234 18.81 -26.15 -0.86
C ARG A 234 20.08 -26.27 -0.02
#